data_0d2b183ef8b7d61280ea0c7af498e01e
#
_entry.id   0d2b183ef8b7d61280ea0c7af498e01e
#
_cell.length_a   1.000
_cell.length_b   1.000
_cell.length_c   1.000
_cell.angle_alpha   90.00
_cell.angle_beta   90.00
_cell.angle_gamma   90.00
#
_symmetry.space_group_name_H-M   'P 1'
#
loop_
_entity.id
_entity.type
_entity.pdbx_description
1 polymer ?
#
loop_
_entity_poly.entity_id
_entity_poly.type
_entity_poly.pdbx_seq_one_letter_code
_entity_poly.pdbx_strand_id
1 'polypeptide(L)'
;FDDRIKAPRGPAWRYADVVLGAHRSGRPLDDQAKAFEKLPLEHLAERQARPYQREALDAWVANGRRGAVILPTGSGKTFVAELAILTTQRPALIVAPTIDLVNQWHTRMRAVFGVACGILGGGVHELGPITVSTYDSAALHLGRYGDRFGLVVWDEAHHLAAPGRIAAAECCLAPFRLALTATWER
;
A
#
# COMPACT_ATOMS: atom_id res chain seq x y z
N PHE A 1 -9.76 22.46 -11.28
CA PHE A 1 -9.84 22.36 -12.73
C PHE A 1 -8.46 22.64 -13.33
N ASP A 2 -8.03 21.87 -14.31
CA ASP A 2 -6.78 22.12 -15.03
C ASP A 2 -7.10 22.64 -16.43
N ASP A 3 -6.80 23.90 -16.67
CA ASP A 3 -7.13 24.57 -17.93
C ASP A 3 -6.37 24.02 -19.14
N ARG A 4 -5.20 23.39 -18.94
CA ARG A 4 -4.40 22.81 -20.02
C ARG A 4 -5.07 21.59 -20.65
N ILE A 5 -5.76 20.78 -19.83
CA ILE A 5 -6.43 19.55 -20.26
C ILE A 5 -7.96 19.69 -20.25
N LYS A 6 -8.47 20.87 -19.84
CA LYS A 6 -9.90 21.19 -19.72
C LYS A 6 -10.68 20.17 -18.87
N ALA A 7 -10.08 19.64 -17.82
CA ALA A 7 -10.67 18.63 -16.94
C ALA A 7 -10.36 18.87 -15.46
N PRO A 8 -11.21 18.40 -14.55
CA PRO A 8 -10.89 18.37 -13.12
C PRO A 8 -9.65 17.50 -12.86
N ARG A 9 -8.75 17.97 -11.99
CA ARG A 9 -7.61 17.20 -11.49
C ARG A 9 -7.69 17.08 -9.98
N GLY A 10 -7.16 15.98 -9.46
CA GLY A 10 -7.01 15.74 -8.04
C GLY A 10 -5.83 14.84 -7.76
N PRO A 11 -5.34 14.78 -6.51
CA PRO A 11 -4.27 13.87 -6.13
C PRO A 11 -4.73 12.42 -6.24
N ALA A 12 -3.81 11.52 -6.62
CA ALA A 12 -4.11 10.11 -6.88
C ALA A 12 -4.72 9.40 -5.66
N TRP A 13 -4.36 9.80 -4.44
CA TRP A 13 -4.91 9.21 -3.22
C TRP A 13 -6.41 9.40 -3.03
N ARG A 14 -7.03 10.38 -3.75
CA ARG A 14 -8.48 10.60 -3.75
C ARG A 14 -9.24 9.68 -4.71
N TYR A 15 -8.55 8.83 -5.46
CA TYR A 15 -9.15 7.91 -6.43
C TYR A 15 -10.33 7.11 -5.86
N ALA A 16 -10.15 6.48 -4.68
CA ALA A 16 -11.21 5.71 -4.06
C ALA A 16 -12.47 6.56 -3.76
N ASP A 17 -12.28 7.80 -3.33
CA ASP A 17 -13.40 8.72 -3.04
C ASP A 17 -14.17 9.07 -4.30
N VAL A 18 -13.47 9.27 -5.42
CA VAL A 18 -14.08 9.57 -6.73
C VAL A 18 -14.89 8.37 -7.23
N VAL A 19 -14.32 7.18 -7.21
CA VAL A 19 -14.98 5.93 -7.63
C VAL A 19 -16.21 5.66 -6.79
N LEU A 20 -16.08 5.71 -5.46
CA LEU A 20 -17.21 5.49 -4.54
C LEU A 20 -18.29 6.57 -4.69
N GLY A 21 -17.89 7.82 -4.92
CA GLY A 21 -18.81 8.92 -5.17
C GLY A 21 -19.62 8.71 -6.45
N ALA A 22 -18.99 8.29 -7.54
CA ALA A 22 -19.66 7.97 -8.80
C ALA A 22 -20.67 6.82 -8.60
N HIS A 23 -20.26 5.74 -7.95
CA HIS A 23 -21.16 4.61 -7.65
C HIS A 23 -22.37 5.04 -6.81
N ARG A 24 -22.16 5.80 -5.74
CA ARG A 24 -23.26 6.27 -4.88
C ARG A 24 -24.23 7.20 -5.58
N SER A 25 -23.76 7.99 -6.54
CA SER A 25 -24.59 8.91 -7.32
C SER A 25 -25.24 8.28 -8.56
N GLY A 26 -24.99 6.98 -8.80
CA GLY A 26 -25.49 6.27 -9.99
C GLY A 26 -24.89 6.78 -11.31
N ARG A 27 -23.80 7.54 -11.27
CA ARG A 27 -23.14 8.05 -12.46
C ARG A 27 -22.30 6.96 -13.12
N PRO A 28 -22.40 6.79 -14.45
CA PRO A 28 -21.50 5.89 -15.15
C PRO A 28 -20.06 6.38 -15.03
N LEU A 29 -19.14 5.46 -14.78
CA LEU A 29 -17.71 5.73 -14.67
C LEU A 29 -16.96 4.77 -15.57
N ASP A 30 -16.26 5.31 -16.57
CA ASP A 30 -15.21 4.60 -17.30
C ASP A 30 -13.88 4.82 -16.56
N ASP A 31 -13.46 3.80 -15.79
CA ASP A 31 -12.29 3.89 -14.92
C ASP A 31 -11.03 3.42 -15.65
N GLN A 32 -10.36 4.35 -16.30
CA GLN A 32 -9.08 4.14 -16.98
C GLN A 32 -7.86 4.53 -16.11
N ALA A 33 -8.09 4.96 -14.86
CA ALA A 33 -7.02 5.46 -14.00
C ALA A 33 -6.19 4.34 -13.35
N LYS A 34 -6.78 3.18 -13.09
CA LYS A 34 -6.09 2.06 -12.44
C LYS A 34 -5.50 1.09 -13.46
N ALA A 35 -4.31 0.60 -13.17
CA ALA A 35 -3.65 -0.48 -13.91
C ALA A 35 -3.49 -1.78 -13.07
N PHE A 36 -4.29 -1.93 -12.00
CA PHE A 36 -4.29 -3.12 -11.14
C PHE A 36 -5.63 -3.86 -11.19
N GLU A 37 -5.56 -5.19 -11.10
CA GLU A 37 -6.72 -6.06 -11.04
C GLU A 37 -6.69 -6.93 -9.77
N LYS A 38 -7.70 -7.79 -9.61
CA LYS A 38 -7.67 -8.82 -8.58
C LYS A 38 -6.53 -9.79 -8.86
N LEU A 39 -5.78 -10.11 -7.82
CA LEU A 39 -4.65 -11.03 -7.85
C LEU A 39 -4.90 -12.09 -6.78
N PRO A 40 -5.22 -13.33 -7.14
CA PRO A 40 -5.37 -14.41 -6.17
C PRO A 40 -4.01 -14.69 -5.53
N LEU A 41 -3.94 -14.53 -4.22
CA LEU A 41 -2.76 -14.79 -3.41
C LEU A 41 -3.14 -15.79 -2.32
N GLU A 42 -2.25 -16.74 -2.08
CA GLU A 42 -2.35 -17.72 -0.99
C GLU A 42 -1.17 -17.55 -0.04
N HIS A 43 -1.40 -17.81 1.22
CA HIS A 43 -0.34 -17.79 2.22
C HIS A 43 0.24 -19.20 2.34
N LEU A 44 1.49 -19.39 1.95
CA LEU A 44 2.13 -20.72 1.92
C LEU A 44 2.47 -21.26 3.31
N ALA A 45 2.55 -20.41 4.32
CA ALA A 45 2.86 -20.79 5.68
C ALA A 45 1.59 -20.84 6.55
N GLU A 46 1.32 -21.96 7.18
CA GLU A 46 0.30 -22.05 8.22
C GLU A 46 0.73 -21.25 9.45
N ARG A 47 0.10 -20.09 9.64
CA ARG A 47 0.34 -19.23 10.77
C ARG A 47 -0.95 -18.62 11.27
N GLN A 48 -1.22 -18.77 12.57
CA GLN A 48 -2.41 -18.20 13.18
C GLN A 48 -2.13 -16.79 13.70
N ALA A 49 -3.08 -15.87 13.41
CA ALA A 49 -3.03 -14.54 13.97
C ALA A 49 -3.31 -14.57 15.48
N ARG A 50 -2.50 -13.84 16.24
CA ARG A 50 -2.80 -13.55 17.64
C ARG A 50 -4.06 -12.69 17.75
N PRO A 51 -4.82 -12.75 18.86
CA PRO A 51 -6.07 -12.01 19.01
C PRO A 51 -5.95 -10.54 18.64
N TYR A 52 -4.95 -9.82 19.15
CA TYR A 52 -4.75 -8.41 18.86
C TYR A 52 -4.38 -8.10 17.39
N GLN A 53 -3.73 -9.05 16.69
CA GLN A 53 -3.44 -8.90 15.25
C GLN A 53 -4.71 -9.06 14.41
N ARG A 54 -5.59 -9.98 14.83
CA ARG A 54 -6.91 -10.15 14.21
C ARG A 54 -7.77 -8.91 14.44
N GLU A 55 -7.86 -8.43 15.68
CA GLU A 55 -8.59 -7.23 16.03
C GLU A 55 -8.11 -6.01 15.21
N ALA A 56 -6.80 -5.81 15.08
CA ALA A 56 -6.23 -4.73 14.28
C ALA A 56 -6.60 -4.85 12.80
N LEU A 57 -6.57 -6.07 12.24
CA LEU A 57 -6.98 -6.32 10.86
C LEU A 57 -8.48 -6.05 10.67
N ASP A 58 -9.32 -6.56 11.57
CA ASP A 58 -10.77 -6.42 11.49
C ASP A 58 -11.19 -4.94 11.60
N ALA A 59 -10.57 -4.17 12.50
CA ALA A 59 -10.78 -2.74 12.60
C ALA A 59 -10.37 -2.00 11.31
N TRP A 60 -9.23 -2.36 10.72
CA TRP A 60 -8.79 -1.79 9.46
C TRP A 60 -9.74 -2.13 8.29
N VAL A 61 -10.24 -3.36 8.23
CA VAL A 61 -11.24 -3.79 7.24
C VAL A 61 -12.55 -3.02 7.42
N ALA A 62 -13.04 -2.90 8.65
CA ALA A 62 -14.26 -2.17 8.99
C ALA A 62 -14.16 -0.68 8.62
N ASN A 63 -12.95 -0.09 8.70
CA ASN A 63 -12.68 1.28 8.27
C ASN A 63 -12.40 1.41 6.76
N GLY A 64 -12.96 0.52 5.93
CA GLY A 64 -12.81 0.58 4.47
C GLY A 64 -11.40 0.25 3.97
N ARG A 65 -10.62 -0.48 4.75
CA ARG A 65 -9.22 -0.85 4.47
C ARG A 65 -8.29 0.37 4.36
N ARG A 66 -8.54 1.38 5.21
CA ARG A 66 -7.73 2.61 5.30
C ARG A 66 -7.50 2.95 6.76
N GLY A 67 -6.24 3.08 7.17
CA GLY A 67 -5.92 3.42 8.55
C GLY A 67 -4.52 3.04 8.98
N ALA A 68 -4.23 3.30 10.24
CA ALA A 68 -2.97 2.97 10.89
C ALA A 68 -3.17 1.87 11.94
N VAL A 69 -2.25 0.94 11.97
CA VAL A 69 -2.10 -0.07 13.01
C VAL A 69 -0.89 0.29 13.86
N ILE A 70 -1.15 0.59 15.13
CA ILE A 70 -0.14 0.99 16.09
C ILE A 70 0.09 -0.19 17.02
N LEU A 71 1.25 -0.83 16.90
CA LEU A 71 1.61 -1.99 17.71
C LEU A 71 3.08 -1.89 18.10
N PRO A 72 3.47 -2.31 19.30
CA PRO A 72 4.86 -2.27 19.76
C PRO A 72 5.83 -2.99 18.80
N THR A 73 7.11 -2.65 18.85
CA THR A 73 8.16 -3.40 18.14
C THR A 73 8.15 -4.87 18.59
N GLY A 74 8.33 -5.79 17.64
CA GLY A 74 8.30 -7.23 17.93
C GLY A 74 6.89 -7.84 18.05
N SER A 75 5.82 -7.05 18.03
CA SER A 75 4.43 -7.57 18.09
C SER A 75 3.97 -8.29 16.82
N GLY A 76 4.75 -8.24 15.75
CA GLY A 76 4.42 -8.86 14.48
C GLY A 76 3.55 -8.00 13.57
N LYS A 77 3.79 -6.68 13.51
CA LYS A 77 3.19 -5.76 12.53
C LYS A 77 3.29 -6.28 11.09
N THR A 78 4.44 -6.88 10.75
CA THR A 78 4.67 -7.52 9.45
C THR A 78 3.61 -8.56 9.12
N PHE A 79 3.18 -9.36 10.10
CA PHE A 79 2.15 -10.36 9.88
C PHE A 79 0.76 -9.73 9.66
N VAL A 80 0.47 -8.60 10.28
CA VAL A 80 -0.76 -7.84 9.98
C VAL A 80 -0.76 -7.35 8.52
N ALA A 81 0.40 -6.92 8.00
CA ALA A 81 0.50 -6.56 6.58
C ALA A 81 0.31 -7.77 5.65
N GLU A 82 0.85 -8.94 5.99
CA GLU A 82 0.61 -10.18 5.24
C GLU A 82 -0.89 -10.50 5.17
N LEU A 83 -1.58 -10.41 6.29
CA LEU A 83 -3.02 -10.62 6.36
C LEU A 83 -3.81 -9.56 5.56
N ALA A 84 -3.34 -8.30 5.55
CA ALA A 84 -3.95 -7.24 4.75
C ALA A 84 -3.79 -7.52 3.25
N ILE A 85 -2.62 -7.98 2.80
CA ILE A 85 -2.36 -8.38 1.41
C ILE A 85 -3.31 -9.53 1.02
N LEU A 86 -3.41 -10.58 1.85
CA LEU A 86 -4.35 -11.67 1.65
C LEU A 86 -5.81 -11.19 1.56
N THR A 87 -6.21 -10.29 2.46
CA THR A 87 -7.58 -9.80 2.51
C THR A 87 -7.95 -8.95 1.30
N THR A 88 -6.99 -8.22 0.73
CA THR A 88 -7.26 -7.34 -0.41
C THR A 88 -7.19 -8.05 -1.75
N GLN A 89 -6.38 -9.11 -1.88
CA GLN A 89 -6.20 -9.86 -3.13
C GLN A 89 -5.89 -8.92 -4.30
N ARG A 90 -4.88 -8.05 -4.12
CA ARG A 90 -4.47 -7.01 -5.08
C ARG A 90 -2.95 -6.92 -5.13
N PRO A 91 -2.38 -6.43 -6.25
CA PRO A 91 -0.98 -6.02 -6.25
C PRO A 91 -0.71 -5.02 -5.14
N ALA A 92 0.38 -5.26 -4.39
CA ALA A 92 0.70 -4.50 -3.19
C ALA A 92 2.06 -3.82 -3.30
N LEU A 93 2.13 -2.58 -2.81
CA LEU A 93 3.38 -1.86 -2.57
C LEU A 93 3.64 -1.82 -1.08
N ILE A 94 4.84 -2.21 -0.66
CA ILE A 94 5.33 -2.04 0.72
C ILE A 94 6.43 -1.00 0.68
N VAL A 95 6.31 0.04 1.50
CA VAL A 95 7.30 1.12 1.61
C VAL A 95 7.96 1.06 2.97
N ALA A 96 9.29 0.93 2.98
CA ALA A 96 10.10 0.80 4.18
C ALA A 96 11.18 1.89 4.28
N PRO A 97 11.67 2.26 5.48
CA PRO A 97 12.57 3.40 5.64
C PRO A 97 14.00 3.15 5.13
N THR A 98 14.47 1.92 5.10
CA THR A 98 15.85 1.59 4.73
C THR A 98 15.92 0.46 3.71
N ILE A 99 17.03 0.41 2.97
CA ILE A 99 17.26 -0.66 1.99
C ILE A 99 17.35 -2.05 2.64
N ASP A 100 17.87 -2.13 3.86
CA ASP A 100 17.94 -3.39 4.60
C ASP A 100 16.55 -3.92 4.93
N LEU A 101 15.61 -3.05 5.32
CA LEU A 101 14.22 -3.42 5.54
C LEU A 101 13.53 -3.77 4.22
N VAL A 102 13.84 -3.09 3.12
CA VAL A 102 13.37 -3.47 1.77
C VAL A 102 13.78 -4.91 1.45
N ASN A 103 15.05 -5.26 1.67
CA ASN A 103 15.56 -6.61 1.42
C ASN A 103 14.89 -7.66 2.34
N GLN A 104 14.67 -7.33 3.61
CA GLN A 104 13.95 -8.19 4.54
C GLN A 104 12.49 -8.43 4.10
N TRP A 105 11.78 -7.36 3.74
CA TRP A 105 10.42 -7.45 3.21
C TRP A 105 10.37 -8.26 1.92
N HIS A 106 11.27 -8.00 0.97
CA HIS A 106 11.35 -8.72 -0.29
C HIS A 106 11.53 -10.23 -0.08
N THR A 107 12.52 -10.63 0.72
CA THR A 107 12.77 -12.04 1.05
C THR A 107 11.55 -12.68 1.71
N ARG A 108 10.94 -11.98 2.65
CA ARG A 108 9.78 -12.45 3.36
C ARG A 108 8.55 -12.63 2.49
N MET A 109 8.23 -11.65 1.63
CA MET A 109 7.07 -11.73 0.75
C MET A 109 7.18 -12.88 -0.26
N ARG A 110 8.37 -13.11 -0.79
CA ARG A 110 8.63 -14.28 -1.64
C ARG A 110 8.41 -15.60 -0.90
N ALA A 111 8.91 -15.70 0.32
CA ALA A 111 8.75 -16.91 1.12
C ALA A 111 7.30 -17.17 1.53
N VAL A 112 6.54 -16.12 1.83
CA VAL A 112 5.16 -16.22 2.33
C VAL A 112 4.16 -16.47 1.23
N PHE A 113 4.29 -15.81 0.08
CA PHE A 113 3.30 -15.85 -1.00
C PHE A 113 3.74 -16.68 -2.21
N GLY A 114 5.02 -17.05 -2.33
CA GLY A 114 5.53 -17.82 -3.47
C GLY A 114 5.45 -17.10 -4.82
N VAL A 115 5.15 -15.79 -4.82
CA VAL A 115 5.04 -14.98 -6.05
C VAL A 115 6.31 -14.17 -6.30
N ALA A 116 6.47 -13.70 -7.53
CA ALA A 116 7.52 -12.74 -7.85
C ALA A 116 7.33 -11.47 -7.01
N CYS A 117 8.41 -11.02 -6.41
CA CYS A 117 8.43 -9.78 -5.64
C CYS A 117 9.42 -8.82 -6.28
N GLY A 118 8.97 -7.61 -6.59
CA GLY A 118 9.80 -6.56 -7.17
C GLY A 118 10.48 -5.70 -6.11
N ILE A 119 11.53 -5.00 -6.52
CA ILE A 119 12.19 -3.94 -5.74
C ILE A 119 12.21 -2.67 -6.56
N LEU A 120 11.79 -1.58 -5.92
CA LEU A 120 11.88 -0.23 -6.48
C LEU A 120 12.74 0.62 -5.54
N GLY A 121 14.04 0.67 -5.80
CA GLY A 121 15.01 1.36 -4.95
C GLY A 121 16.40 0.75 -5.00
N GLY A 122 17.42 1.47 -4.50
CA GLY A 122 18.79 0.99 -4.48
C GLY A 122 19.38 0.69 -5.88
N GLY A 123 18.89 1.38 -6.92
CA GLY A 123 19.29 1.14 -8.32
C GLY A 123 18.52 0.01 -9.00
N VAL A 124 17.61 -0.69 -8.30
CA VAL A 124 16.75 -1.73 -8.86
C VAL A 124 15.39 -1.15 -9.22
N HIS A 125 14.88 -1.47 -10.41
CA HIS A 125 13.59 -0.99 -10.93
C HIS A 125 12.77 -2.17 -11.46
N GLU A 126 12.40 -3.09 -10.56
CA GLU A 126 11.60 -4.25 -10.89
C GLU A 126 10.25 -4.16 -10.20
N LEU A 127 9.17 -4.25 -10.97
CA LEU A 127 7.82 -4.30 -10.46
C LEU A 127 7.31 -5.74 -10.47
N GLY A 128 6.60 -6.12 -9.44
CA GLY A 128 5.96 -7.43 -9.31
C GLY A 128 4.57 -7.33 -8.68
N PRO A 129 3.88 -8.46 -8.56
CA PRO A 129 2.62 -8.56 -7.82
C PRO A 129 2.69 -7.96 -6.42
N ILE A 130 3.81 -8.16 -5.75
CA ILE A 130 4.19 -7.45 -4.54
C ILE A 130 5.50 -6.73 -4.85
N THR A 131 5.56 -5.43 -4.59
CA THR A 131 6.75 -4.61 -4.80
C THR A 131 7.14 -3.96 -3.49
N VAL A 132 8.43 -3.92 -3.19
CA VAL A 132 8.97 -3.27 -2.00
C VAL A 132 9.81 -2.06 -2.42
N SER A 133 9.69 -0.95 -1.71
CA SER A 133 10.39 0.30 -2.04
C SER A 133 10.89 1.00 -0.79
N THR A 134 11.89 1.88 -0.94
CA THR A 134 12.18 2.88 0.07
C THR A 134 11.22 4.07 -0.05
N TYR A 135 11.09 4.88 1.01
CA TYR A 135 10.29 6.11 0.97
C TYR A 135 10.76 7.08 -0.11
N ASP A 136 12.07 7.24 -0.26
CA ASP A 136 12.66 8.17 -1.22
C ASP A 136 12.45 7.69 -2.66
N SER A 137 12.62 6.39 -2.90
CA SER A 137 12.32 5.79 -4.22
C SER A 137 10.83 5.83 -4.54
N ALA A 138 9.97 5.58 -3.57
CA ALA A 138 8.52 5.69 -3.75
C ALA A 138 8.12 7.13 -4.12
N ALA A 139 8.66 8.15 -3.44
CA ALA A 139 8.41 9.54 -3.76
C ALA A 139 8.85 9.91 -5.19
N LEU A 140 9.96 9.34 -5.65
CA LEU A 140 10.50 9.59 -6.99
C LEU A 140 9.70 8.91 -8.09
N HIS A 141 9.20 7.69 -7.85
CA HIS A 141 8.71 6.81 -8.90
C HIS A 141 7.19 6.62 -8.93
N LEU A 142 6.46 6.90 -7.85
CA LEU A 142 5.00 6.65 -7.82
C LEU A 142 4.20 7.58 -8.71
N GLY A 143 4.74 8.71 -9.14
CA GLY A 143 4.15 9.51 -10.23
C GLY A 143 3.99 8.73 -11.53
N ARG A 144 4.82 7.69 -11.75
CA ARG A 144 4.79 6.82 -12.94
C ARG A 144 4.11 5.46 -12.70
N TYR A 145 4.23 4.92 -11.49
CA TYR A 145 3.81 3.53 -11.19
C TYR A 145 2.73 3.43 -10.13
N GLY A 146 2.26 4.56 -9.60
CA GLY A 146 1.29 4.58 -8.49
C GLY A 146 -0.09 4.02 -8.83
N ASP A 147 -0.41 3.88 -10.11
CA ASP A 147 -1.62 3.28 -10.66
C ASP A 147 -1.63 1.74 -10.63
N ARG A 148 -0.46 1.10 -10.40
CA ARG A 148 -0.27 -0.36 -10.48
C ARG A 148 -0.60 -1.10 -9.21
N PHE A 149 -0.85 -0.40 -8.11
CA PHE A 149 -1.06 -1.00 -6.79
C PHE A 149 -2.46 -0.79 -6.27
N GLY A 150 -3.10 -1.86 -5.81
CA GLY A 150 -4.40 -1.81 -5.15
C GLY A 150 -4.30 -1.64 -3.63
N LEU A 151 -3.15 -2.02 -3.05
CA LEU A 151 -2.82 -1.83 -1.64
C LEU A 151 -1.46 -1.14 -1.51
N VAL A 152 -1.35 -0.18 -0.60
CA VAL A 152 -0.05 0.33 -0.13
C VAL A 152 0.08 0.14 1.37
N VAL A 153 1.23 -0.40 1.79
CA VAL A 153 1.64 -0.58 3.19
C VAL A 153 2.80 0.37 3.48
N TRP A 154 2.64 1.25 4.44
CA TRP A 154 3.67 2.17 4.92
C TRP A 154 4.28 1.60 6.21
N ASP A 155 5.44 0.97 6.12
CA ASP A 155 6.14 0.43 7.28
C ASP A 155 6.92 1.55 7.98
N GLU A 156 6.88 1.58 9.31
CA GLU A 156 7.36 2.69 10.14
C GLU A 156 6.85 4.05 9.62
N ALA A 157 5.52 4.16 9.56
CA ALA A 157 4.79 5.22 8.84
C ALA A 157 5.10 6.64 9.30
N HIS A 158 5.71 6.83 10.49
CA HIS A 158 6.19 8.14 10.95
C HIS A 158 7.24 8.75 9.99
N HIS A 159 7.94 7.92 9.21
CA HIS A 159 8.86 8.40 8.17
C HIS A 159 8.18 9.12 7.01
N LEU A 160 6.87 8.93 6.81
CA LEU A 160 6.12 9.58 5.73
C LEU A 160 6.03 11.12 5.92
N ALA A 161 6.07 11.58 7.16
CA ALA A 161 6.00 13.01 7.49
C ALA A 161 7.28 13.80 7.11
N ALA A 162 8.36 13.13 6.76
CA ALA A 162 9.59 13.80 6.35
C ALA A 162 9.42 14.58 5.02
N PRO A 163 10.11 15.71 4.85
CA PRO A 163 10.02 16.53 3.64
C PRO A 163 10.21 15.72 2.36
N GLY A 164 9.36 15.95 1.37
CA GLY A 164 9.40 15.29 0.06
C GLY A 164 8.77 13.89 0.01
N ARG A 165 8.64 13.19 1.15
CA ARG A 165 8.11 11.81 1.17
C ARG A 165 6.58 11.74 1.07
N ILE A 166 5.88 12.78 1.47
CA ILE A 166 4.42 12.85 1.35
C ILE A 166 3.95 12.68 -0.11
N ALA A 167 4.78 13.09 -1.08
CA ALA A 167 4.50 12.91 -2.50
C ALA A 167 4.27 11.43 -2.87
N ALA A 168 4.94 10.49 -2.19
CA ALA A 168 4.71 9.06 -2.40
C ALA A 168 3.25 8.68 -2.10
N ALA A 169 2.69 9.20 -1.01
CA ALA A 169 1.30 8.94 -0.64
C ALA A 169 0.31 9.64 -1.58
N GLU A 170 0.64 10.85 -2.04
CA GLU A 170 -0.22 11.65 -2.93
C GLU A 170 -0.29 11.08 -4.34
N CYS A 171 0.82 10.54 -4.86
CA CYS A 171 0.92 9.96 -6.19
C CYS A 171 0.46 8.49 -6.26
N CYS A 172 0.23 7.82 -5.13
CA CYS A 172 -0.22 6.44 -5.11
C CYS A 172 -1.75 6.37 -5.25
N LEU A 173 -2.21 5.68 -6.28
CA LEU A 173 -3.65 5.50 -6.56
C LEU A 173 -4.31 4.47 -5.63
N ALA A 174 -3.53 3.60 -4.97
CA ALA A 174 -4.02 2.48 -4.17
C ALA A 174 -5.24 2.88 -3.30
N PRO A 175 -6.41 2.26 -3.50
CA PRO A 175 -7.61 2.52 -2.70
C PRO A 175 -7.46 2.03 -1.26
N PHE A 176 -6.70 0.96 -1.03
CA PHE A 176 -6.45 0.39 0.28
C PHE A 176 -5.10 0.86 0.82
N ARG A 177 -5.08 1.31 2.07
CA ARG A 177 -3.91 1.95 2.68
C ARG A 177 -3.73 1.49 4.12
N LEU A 178 -2.59 0.90 4.42
CA LEU A 178 -2.23 0.45 5.76
C LEU A 178 -0.94 1.14 6.20
N ALA A 179 -1.00 1.89 7.28
CA ALA A 179 0.17 2.42 7.95
C ALA A 179 0.52 1.53 9.16
N LEU A 180 1.77 1.18 9.31
CA LEU A 180 2.30 0.41 10.44
C LEU A 180 3.30 1.27 11.21
N THR A 181 3.14 1.39 12.51
CA THR A 181 4.09 2.11 13.35
C THR A 181 4.10 1.55 14.78
N ALA A 182 5.19 1.75 15.48
CA ALA A 182 5.28 1.42 16.91
C ALA A 182 4.79 2.57 17.80
N THR A 183 4.91 3.79 17.31
CA THR A 183 4.55 5.02 18.03
C THR A 183 3.71 5.91 17.14
N TRP A 184 2.75 6.60 17.74
CA TRP A 184 2.02 7.68 17.09
C TRP A 184 2.50 8.99 17.72
N GLU A 185 3.46 9.63 17.10
CA GLU A 185 3.81 11.00 17.46
C GLU A 185 2.80 11.96 16.83
N ARG A 186 2.27 12.85 17.67
CA ARG A 186 1.36 13.92 17.24
C ARG A 186 2.15 15.12 16.74
#